data_f0181a4c3b36e5a00d863b446ba28d29
#
_entry.id   f0181a4c3b36e5a00d863b446ba28d29
#
_cell.length_a   1.000
_cell.length_b   1.000
_cell.length_c   1.000
_cell.angle_alpha   90.00
_cell.angle_beta   90.00
_cell.angle_gamma   90.00
#
_symmetry.space_group_name_H-M   'P 1'
#
loop_
_entity.id
_entity.type
_entity.pdbx_description
1 polymer ?
#
loop_
_entity_poly.entity_id
_entity_poly.type
_entity_poly.pdbx_seq_one_letter_code
_entity_poly.pdbx_strand_id
1 'polypeptide(L)'
;MSVGLVVVSHSAKVAEGVVELAAQMAGGVRIQAAGGTDDGGIGTDATMIAEAITAADEGDGVLVLVDLGSAVLSAQLAIDELVEEETRGRVRIAEAPVVEGAVVAAIQAGTGSSLDEVDQAARGAATMVKVKDG
;
A
#
# COMPACT_ATOMS: atom_id res chain seq x y z
N MET A 1 -1.95 -7.07 -16.50
CA MET A 1 -2.38 -6.97 -15.09
C MET A 1 -1.15 -6.85 -14.22
N SER A 2 -1.30 -6.24 -13.07
CA SER A 2 -0.17 -5.99 -12.18
C SER A 2 -0.57 -6.14 -10.73
N VAL A 3 0.43 -6.23 -9.85
CA VAL A 3 0.23 -6.14 -8.40
C VAL A 3 -0.37 -4.78 -8.11
N GLY A 4 -1.42 -4.74 -7.28
CA GLY A 4 -2.04 -3.49 -6.84
C GLY A 4 -1.41 -3.01 -5.55
N LEU A 5 -1.59 -1.73 -5.26
CA LEU A 5 -1.05 -1.12 -4.04
C LEU A 5 -2.18 -0.47 -3.24
N VAL A 6 -2.07 -0.56 -1.93
CA VAL A 6 -2.95 0.17 -1.00
C VAL A 6 -2.07 0.96 -0.05
N VAL A 7 -2.34 2.25 0.06
CA VAL A 7 -1.61 3.12 0.99
C VAL A 7 -2.54 3.40 2.17
N VAL A 8 -2.13 2.94 3.35
CA VAL A 8 -2.90 3.11 4.60
C VAL A 8 -2.23 4.19 5.43
N SER A 9 -3.00 5.18 5.84
CA SER A 9 -2.52 6.25 6.70
C SER A 9 -3.58 6.63 7.71
N HIS A 10 -3.16 7.21 8.83
CA HIS A 10 -4.06 7.79 9.82
C HIS A 10 -4.71 9.07 9.31
N SER A 11 -4.20 9.62 8.20
CA SER A 11 -4.69 10.85 7.58
C SER A 11 -5.13 10.56 6.14
N ALA A 12 -6.35 10.93 5.80
CA ALA A 12 -6.83 10.80 4.42
C ALA A 12 -5.96 11.59 3.45
N LYS A 13 -5.55 12.79 3.85
CA LYS A 13 -4.71 13.65 3.01
C LYS A 13 -3.33 13.05 2.75
N VAL A 14 -2.74 12.40 3.76
CA VAL A 14 -1.46 11.74 3.60
C VAL A 14 -1.59 10.56 2.64
N ALA A 15 -2.59 9.71 2.83
CA ALA A 15 -2.80 8.56 1.96
C ALA A 15 -3.00 9.00 0.50
N GLU A 16 -3.84 10.01 0.28
CA GLU A 16 -4.12 10.53 -1.05
C GLU A 16 -2.89 11.15 -1.69
N GLY A 17 -2.09 11.88 -0.92
CA GLY A 17 -0.86 12.49 -1.41
C GLY A 17 0.19 11.46 -1.81
N VAL A 18 0.32 10.39 -1.05
CA VAL A 18 1.24 9.30 -1.38
C VAL A 18 0.79 8.60 -2.65
N VAL A 19 -0.51 8.34 -2.79
CA VAL A 19 -1.08 7.75 -4.01
C VAL A 19 -0.81 8.65 -5.21
N GLU A 20 -0.98 9.95 -5.05
CA GLU A 20 -0.71 10.91 -6.12
C GLU A 20 0.73 10.83 -6.60
N LEU A 21 1.69 10.79 -5.66
CA LEU A 21 3.11 10.66 -6.01
C LEU A 21 3.40 9.33 -6.72
N ALA A 22 2.92 8.24 -6.16
CA ALA A 22 3.19 6.91 -6.71
C ALA A 22 2.56 6.73 -8.09
N ALA A 23 1.37 7.26 -8.30
CA ALA A 23 0.66 7.15 -9.56
C ALA A 23 1.39 7.86 -10.71
N GLN A 24 2.17 8.89 -10.43
CA GLN A 24 2.97 9.57 -11.44
C GLN A 24 4.06 8.67 -12.01
N MET A 25 4.46 7.67 -11.25
CA MET A 25 5.58 6.79 -11.63
C MET A 25 5.14 5.52 -12.36
N ALA A 26 3.84 5.19 -12.32
CA ALA A 26 3.37 3.93 -12.90
C ALA A 26 1.90 4.03 -13.31
N GLY A 27 1.66 4.43 -14.54
CA GLY A 27 0.31 4.72 -15.05
C GLY A 27 -0.58 3.53 -15.22
N GLY A 28 -0.25 2.34 -15.14
CA GLY A 28 -1.13 1.17 -15.31
C GLY A 28 -1.40 0.41 -14.04
N VAL A 29 -0.83 0.85 -12.93
CA VAL A 29 -0.96 0.15 -11.65
C VAL A 29 -2.16 0.72 -10.87
N ARG A 30 -2.96 -0.16 -10.29
CA ARG A 30 -4.05 0.26 -9.40
C ARG A 30 -3.46 0.60 -8.05
N ILE A 31 -3.64 1.84 -7.62
CA ILE A 31 -3.13 2.32 -6.34
C ILE A 31 -4.31 2.97 -5.61
N GLN A 32 -4.66 2.45 -4.45
CA GLN A 32 -5.81 2.91 -3.68
C GLN A 32 -5.36 3.53 -2.37
N ALA A 33 -6.03 4.60 -1.97
CA ALA A 33 -5.80 5.24 -0.67
C ALA A 33 -6.82 4.73 0.34
N ALA A 34 -6.37 4.46 1.56
CA ALA A 34 -7.24 4.13 2.68
C ALA A 34 -6.73 4.91 3.90
N GLY A 35 -7.17 6.14 4.03
CA GLY A 35 -6.68 7.04 5.06
C GLY A 35 -7.80 7.68 5.88
N GLY A 36 -7.52 7.87 7.17
CA GLY A 36 -8.47 8.48 8.08
C GLY A 36 -9.60 7.55 8.48
N THR A 37 -10.50 8.07 9.29
CA THR A 37 -11.73 7.37 9.68
C THR A 37 -12.86 7.74 8.73
N ASP A 38 -13.99 7.03 8.80
CA ASP A 38 -15.11 7.24 7.88
C ASP A 38 -15.76 8.62 8.04
N ASP A 39 -15.58 9.27 9.19
CA ASP A 39 -16.08 10.63 9.42
C ASP A 39 -15.07 11.72 9.03
N GLY A 40 -13.95 11.33 8.43
CA GLY A 40 -12.92 12.26 8.01
C GLY A 40 -11.88 12.60 9.06
N GLY A 41 -11.93 11.94 10.22
CA GLY A 41 -11.00 12.19 11.30
C GLY A 41 -9.66 11.48 11.13
N ILE A 42 -8.79 11.70 12.12
CA ILE A 42 -7.49 11.03 12.19
C ILE A 42 -7.69 9.64 12.79
N GLY A 43 -7.14 8.62 12.16
CA GLY A 43 -7.24 7.23 12.58
C GLY A 43 -7.30 6.32 11.38
N THR A 44 -7.53 5.02 11.60
CA THR A 44 -7.64 4.04 10.53
C THR A 44 -8.98 3.32 10.63
N ASP A 45 -9.43 2.80 9.49
CA ASP A 45 -10.72 2.12 9.37
C ASP A 45 -10.52 0.83 8.60
N ALA A 46 -10.68 -0.30 9.29
CA ALA A 46 -10.45 -1.61 8.68
C ALA A 46 -11.38 -1.89 7.50
N THR A 47 -12.63 -1.42 7.55
CA THR A 47 -13.57 -1.60 6.45
C THR A 47 -13.10 -0.86 5.20
N MET A 48 -12.63 0.37 5.37
CA MET A 48 -12.08 1.18 4.28
C MET A 48 -10.85 0.50 3.67
N ILE A 49 -9.99 -0.06 4.52
CA ILE A 49 -8.80 -0.78 4.06
C ILE A 49 -9.20 -2.02 3.24
N ALA A 50 -10.18 -2.80 3.73
CA ALA A 50 -10.64 -3.99 3.02
C ALA A 50 -11.22 -3.64 1.65
N GLU A 51 -11.99 -2.57 1.57
CA GLU A 51 -12.54 -2.11 0.30
C GLU A 51 -11.44 -1.68 -0.67
N ALA A 52 -10.41 -1.00 -0.16
CA ALA A 52 -9.27 -0.58 -0.97
C ALA A 52 -8.49 -1.79 -1.50
N ILE A 53 -8.29 -2.81 -0.67
CA ILE A 53 -7.61 -4.03 -1.07
C ILE A 53 -8.38 -4.71 -2.21
N THR A 54 -9.68 -4.85 -2.05
CA THR A 54 -10.53 -5.47 -3.08
C THR A 54 -10.47 -4.68 -4.39
N ALA A 55 -10.48 -3.35 -4.31
CA ALA A 55 -10.41 -2.49 -5.49
C ALA A 55 -9.06 -2.56 -6.19
N ALA A 56 -7.98 -2.77 -5.45
CA ALA A 56 -6.63 -2.83 -6.01
C ALA A 56 -6.29 -4.20 -6.60
N ASP A 57 -6.99 -5.26 -6.20
CA ASP A 57 -6.67 -6.62 -6.59
C ASP A 57 -7.13 -6.94 -8.01
N GLU A 58 -6.18 -7.24 -8.88
CA GLU A 58 -6.45 -7.72 -10.23
C GLU A 58 -6.16 -9.21 -10.38
N GLY A 59 -5.87 -9.90 -9.27
CA GLY A 59 -5.52 -11.32 -9.28
C GLY A 59 -4.03 -11.58 -9.09
N ASP A 60 -3.18 -10.57 -9.27
CA ASP A 60 -1.72 -10.72 -9.15
C ASP A 60 -1.22 -10.38 -7.75
N GLY A 61 -2.10 -9.95 -6.86
CA GLY A 61 -1.76 -9.64 -5.50
C GLY A 61 -1.86 -8.15 -5.18
N VAL A 62 -1.80 -7.86 -3.88
CA VAL A 62 -1.88 -6.50 -3.35
C VAL A 62 -0.81 -6.32 -2.29
N LEU A 63 -0.05 -5.24 -2.41
CA LEU A 63 0.90 -4.83 -1.38
C LEU A 63 0.33 -3.64 -0.63
N VAL A 64 0.28 -3.76 0.70
CA VAL A 64 -0.24 -2.72 1.58
C VAL A 64 0.94 -1.99 2.22
N LEU A 65 0.95 -0.66 2.09
CA LEU A 65 1.95 0.19 2.73
C LEU A 65 1.26 0.99 3.83
N VAL A 66 1.92 1.11 4.97
CA VAL A 66 1.35 1.74 6.16
C VAL A 66 2.25 2.88 6.64
N ASP A 67 1.66 3.91 7.24
CA ASP A 67 2.43 5.05 7.74
C ASP A 67 3.04 4.81 9.12
N LEU A 68 2.24 4.30 10.05
CA LEU A 68 2.67 4.07 11.43
C LEU A 68 2.38 2.63 11.83
N GLY A 69 3.08 2.14 12.84
CA GLY A 69 2.91 0.78 13.31
C GLY A 69 1.48 0.43 13.72
N SER A 70 0.73 1.39 14.27
CA SER A 70 -0.65 1.16 14.66
C SER A 70 -1.57 0.87 13.46
N ALA A 71 -1.21 1.33 12.26
CA ALA A 71 -1.97 1.02 11.05
C ALA A 71 -1.88 -0.46 10.67
N VAL A 72 -0.82 -1.15 11.11
CA VAL A 72 -0.64 -2.59 10.85
C VAL A 72 -1.79 -3.38 11.46
N LEU A 73 -2.22 -3.01 12.66
CA LEU A 73 -3.32 -3.71 13.34
C LEU A 73 -4.61 -3.63 12.55
N SER A 74 -4.95 -2.45 12.05
CA SER A 74 -6.16 -2.25 11.25
C SER A 74 -6.06 -2.97 9.90
N ALA A 75 -4.88 -2.93 9.27
CA ALA A 75 -4.66 -3.62 8.01
C ALA A 75 -4.73 -5.14 8.20
N GLN A 76 -4.17 -5.65 9.28
CA GLN A 76 -4.21 -7.09 9.58
C GLN A 76 -5.65 -7.54 9.85
N LEU A 77 -6.42 -6.74 10.59
CA LEU A 77 -7.84 -7.02 10.83
C LEU A 77 -8.63 -7.06 9.51
N ALA A 78 -8.38 -6.10 8.63
CA ALA A 78 -9.03 -6.06 7.33
C ALA A 78 -8.73 -7.33 6.52
N ILE A 79 -7.47 -7.74 6.48
CA ILE A 79 -7.04 -8.91 5.73
C ILE A 79 -7.64 -10.19 6.31
N ASP A 80 -7.58 -10.34 7.63
CA ASP A 80 -7.99 -11.59 8.28
C ASP A 80 -9.50 -11.78 8.37
N GLU A 81 -10.25 -10.68 8.54
CA GLU A 81 -11.66 -10.76 8.87
C GLU A 81 -12.61 -10.19 7.81
N LEU A 82 -12.16 -9.27 6.97
CA LEU A 82 -13.05 -8.53 6.08
C LEU A 82 -12.81 -8.80 4.60
N VAL A 83 -11.61 -9.15 4.21
CA VAL A 83 -11.27 -9.47 2.82
C VAL A 83 -11.67 -10.92 2.54
N GLU A 84 -12.18 -11.19 1.35
CA GLU A 84 -12.55 -12.54 0.96
C GLU A 84 -11.36 -13.50 1.01
N GLU A 85 -11.62 -14.73 1.40
CA GLU A 85 -10.60 -15.76 1.59
C GLU A 85 -9.70 -15.92 0.37
N GLU A 86 -10.27 -15.89 -0.82
CA GLU A 86 -9.52 -16.05 -2.06
C GLU A 86 -8.49 -14.93 -2.25
N THR A 87 -8.88 -13.69 -1.95
CA THR A 87 -7.99 -12.54 -2.06
C THR A 87 -6.95 -12.51 -0.95
N ARG A 88 -7.33 -12.97 0.24
CA ARG A 88 -6.47 -12.93 1.44
C ARG A 88 -5.11 -13.56 1.22
N GLY A 89 -5.05 -14.68 0.50
CA GLY A 89 -3.81 -15.40 0.27
C GLY A 89 -2.78 -14.65 -0.58
N ARG A 90 -3.20 -13.57 -1.25
CA ARG A 90 -2.30 -12.79 -2.11
C ARG A 90 -2.20 -11.32 -1.68
N VAL A 91 -2.38 -11.06 -0.38
CA VAL A 91 -2.21 -9.73 0.20
C VAL A 91 -1.05 -9.75 1.17
N ARG A 92 -0.20 -8.74 1.12
CA ARG A 92 0.96 -8.64 2.00
C ARG A 92 1.14 -7.21 2.48
N ILE A 93 1.49 -7.05 3.76
CA ILE A 93 1.83 -5.75 4.34
C ILE A 93 3.34 -5.58 4.23
N ALA A 94 3.80 -4.49 3.65
CA ALA A 94 5.22 -4.26 3.46
C ALA A 94 5.86 -3.63 4.69
N GLU A 95 7.04 -4.13 5.06
CA GLU A 95 7.90 -3.51 6.06
C GLU A 95 8.74 -2.44 5.35
N ALA A 96 8.16 -1.24 5.17
CA ALA A 96 8.78 -0.21 4.34
C ALA A 96 8.29 1.18 4.73
N PRO A 97 9.11 2.23 4.46
CA PRO A 97 8.65 3.60 4.64
C PRO A 97 7.54 3.90 3.63
N VAL A 98 6.48 4.57 4.07
CA VAL A 98 5.24 4.66 3.29
C VAL A 98 5.41 5.44 1.98
N VAL A 99 6.13 6.56 2.01
CA VAL A 99 6.27 7.39 0.79
C VAL A 99 7.23 6.76 -0.20
N GLU A 100 8.46 6.55 0.19
CA GLU A 100 9.48 5.95 -0.68
C GLU A 100 9.08 4.54 -1.10
N GLY A 101 8.54 3.77 -0.15
CA GLY A 101 8.11 2.41 -0.43
C GLY A 101 7.00 2.36 -1.47
N ALA A 102 6.02 3.25 -1.38
CA ALA A 102 4.93 3.29 -2.35
C ALA A 102 5.42 3.66 -3.75
N VAL A 103 6.33 4.64 -3.84
CA VAL A 103 6.88 5.06 -5.13
C VAL A 103 7.67 3.94 -5.78
N VAL A 104 8.57 3.30 -5.02
CA VAL A 104 9.40 2.21 -5.54
C VAL A 104 8.52 1.00 -5.89
N ALA A 105 7.54 0.69 -5.05
CA ALA A 105 6.62 -0.41 -5.32
C ALA A 105 5.82 -0.18 -6.60
N ALA A 106 5.35 1.04 -6.82
CA ALA A 106 4.60 1.38 -8.03
C ALA A 106 5.46 1.18 -9.29
N ILE A 107 6.71 1.63 -9.25
CA ILE A 107 7.63 1.44 -10.37
C ILE A 107 7.82 -0.05 -10.65
N GLN A 108 8.07 -0.84 -9.61
CA GLN A 108 8.31 -2.27 -9.76
C GLN A 108 7.06 -2.99 -10.25
N ALA A 109 5.88 -2.66 -9.70
CA ALA A 109 4.62 -3.25 -10.13
C ALA A 109 4.33 -2.93 -11.60
N GLY A 110 4.70 -1.75 -12.04
CA GLY A 110 4.51 -1.32 -13.43
C GLY A 110 5.29 -2.13 -14.44
N THR A 111 6.31 -2.87 -14.02
CA THR A 111 7.08 -3.76 -14.89
C THR A 111 6.48 -5.16 -14.99
N GLY A 112 5.35 -5.41 -14.33
CA GLY A 112 4.74 -6.73 -14.32
C GLY A 112 5.36 -7.71 -13.33
N SER A 113 6.09 -7.19 -12.35
CA SER A 113 6.77 -8.02 -11.35
C SER A 113 5.78 -8.70 -10.38
N SER A 114 6.25 -9.80 -9.77
CA SER A 114 5.45 -10.55 -8.80
C SER A 114 5.28 -9.79 -7.49
N LEU A 115 4.35 -10.25 -6.65
CA LEU A 115 4.15 -9.67 -5.32
C LEU A 115 5.42 -9.72 -4.49
N ASP A 116 6.16 -10.84 -4.55
CA ASP A 116 7.44 -10.96 -3.83
C ASP A 116 8.44 -9.91 -4.29
N GLU A 117 8.54 -9.70 -5.60
CA GLU A 117 9.48 -8.71 -6.15
C GLU A 117 9.07 -7.28 -5.78
N VAL A 118 7.77 -6.98 -5.81
CA VAL A 118 7.27 -5.66 -5.45
C VAL A 118 7.51 -5.40 -3.95
N ASP A 119 7.26 -6.41 -3.11
CA ASP A 119 7.50 -6.30 -1.67
C ASP A 119 8.99 -6.07 -1.37
N GLN A 120 9.88 -6.82 -2.03
CA GLN A 120 11.32 -6.64 -1.85
C GLN A 120 11.77 -5.25 -2.26
N ALA A 121 11.24 -4.74 -3.37
CA ALA A 121 11.56 -3.39 -3.82
C ALA A 121 11.14 -2.34 -2.79
N ALA A 122 9.92 -2.48 -2.24
CA ALA A 122 9.42 -1.57 -1.21
C ALA A 122 10.30 -1.61 0.05
N ARG A 123 10.66 -2.81 0.50
CA ARG A 123 11.52 -2.99 1.68
C ARG A 123 12.88 -2.33 1.49
N GLY A 124 13.43 -2.39 0.28
CA GLY A 124 14.70 -1.77 -0.04
C GLY A 124 14.69 -0.27 0.15
N ALA A 125 13.52 0.36 0.12
CA ALA A 125 13.40 1.80 0.32
C ALA A 125 13.81 2.23 1.74
N ALA A 126 13.80 1.32 2.70
CA ALA A 126 14.19 1.64 4.09
C ALA A 126 15.65 2.07 4.21
N THR A 127 16.49 1.67 3.26
CA THR A 127 17.92 2.02 3.28
C THR A 127 18.32 3.02 2.21
N MET A 128 17.34 3.64 1.55
CA MET A 128 17.61 4.64 0.51
C MET A 128 18.26 5.88 1.13
N VAL A 129 19.34 6.33 0.50
CA VAL A 129 20.06 7.53 0.94
C VAL A 129 19.60 8.71 0.08
N LYS A 130 19.02 9.73 0.73
CA LYS A 130 18.51 10.91 0.04
C LYS A 130 19.54 12.01 -0.10
N VAL A 131 20.43 12.11 0.89
CA VAL A 131 21.43 13.16 0.94
C VAL A 131 22.80 12.53 0.89
N LYS A 132 23.57 12.87 -0.16
CA LYS A 132 24.94 12.38 -0.29
C LYS A 132 25.82 13.02 0.77
N ASP A 133 26.73 12.24 1.32
CA ASP A 133 27.67 12.69 2.36
C ASP A 133 26.97 13.17 3.63
N GLY A 134 25.72 12.72 3.78
CA GLY A 134 24.92 13.06 4.94
C GLY A 134 25.07 12.06 6.07
#